data_c308999648fe8a58a207c0535aa0894b
#
_entry.id   c308999648fe8a58a207c0535aa0894b
#
_cell.length_a   1.000
_cell.length_b   1.000
_cell.length_c   1.000
_cell.angle_alpha   90.00
_cell.angle_beta   90.00
_cell.angle_gamma   90.00
#
_symmetry.space_group_name_H-M   'P 1'
#
loop_
_entity.id
_entity.type
_entity.pdbx_description
1 polymer ?
#
loop_
_entity_poly.entity_id
_entity_poly.type
_entity_poly.pdbx_seq_one_letter_code
_entity_poly.pdbx_strand_id
1 'polypeptide(L)'
;MTPAAITPQQWGSLLAPEPPPLHSIDGGLLRRWHGTAAAMDQPPLDHHYLAQHLGGAKQVQRRGDGPPVDRTVALGAVTIVPAGSAFRWLTRGPIEFAHLYIAPRRIDQAIRDNFDREPASVALTPQVGWDDPLVMALLTAILDPALDADPDGRLARDSWFEALLTRLILTGSNLASDTPRARNRLAPRTLARLKQHIADNLARGVTLDELAGVAGLSRFHLCRAFRDSTGLPPHAYLTRARLAAARPLLRGGDLPIGEVARACGFASPNQFATSFRKAMGVTPTRYRQSG
;
A
#
# COMPACT_ATOMS: atom_id res chain seq x y z
N MET A 1 -21.17 -30.92 -3.24
CA MET A 1 -21.78 -29.61 -3.52
C MET A 1 -21.21 -28.63 -2.52
N THR A 2 -20.48 -27.63 -3.00
CA THR A 2 -20.01 -26.54 -2.13
C THR A 2 -21.25 -25.74 -1.66
N PRO A 3 -21.43 -25.47 -0.36
CA PRO A 3 -22.55 -24.70 0.12
C PRO A 3 -22.56 -23.30 -0.53
N ALA A 4 -23.74 -22.76 -0.83
CA ALA A 4 -23.86 -21.42 -1.39
C ALA A 4 -23.28 -20.40 -0.40
N ALA A 5 -22.57 -19.41 -0.91
CA ALA A 5 -22.05 -18.32 -0.10
C ALA A 5 -23.19 -17.46 0.46
N ILE A 6 -23.08 -17.04 1.71
CA ILE A 6 -24.06 -16.21 2.41
C ILE A 6 -23.55 -14.77 2.60
N THR A 7 -24.49 -13.84 2.80
CA THR A 7 -24.17 -12.43 3.02
C THR A 7 -23.68 -12.17 4.46
N PRO A 8 -22.95 -11.06 4.72
CA PRO A 8 -22.61 -10.61 6.06
C PRO A 8 -23.82 -10.43 6.98
N GLN A 9 -24.99 -10.06 6.43
CA GLN A 9 -26.23 -9.95 7.18
C GLN A 9 -26.73 -11.32 7.65
N GLN A 10 -26.82 -12.29 6.75
CA GLN A 10 -27.21 -13.68 7.06
C GLN A 10 -26.24 -14.31 8.05
N TRP A 11 -24.92 -14.09 7.86
CA TRP A 11 -23.91 -14.54 8.80
C TRP A 11 -24.13 -13.97 10.20
N GLY A 12 -24.44 -12.68 10.31
CA GLY A 12 -24.77 -12.06 11.59
C GLY A 12 -25.93 -12.75 12.31
N SER A 13 -27.02 -13.04 11.58
CA SER A 13 -28.21 -13.69 12.14
C SER A 13 -27.96 -15.14 12.57
N LEU A 14 -26.92 -15.81 12.00
CA LEU A 14 -26.50 -17.13 12.45
C LEU A 14 -25.67 -17.08 13.74
N LEU A 15 -24.94 -15.98 13.98
CA LEU A 15 -24.10 -15.84 15.16
C LEU A 15 -24.85 -15.35 16.41
N ALA A 16 -25.87 -14.54 16.23
CA ALA A 16 -26.67 -14.00 17.33
C ALA A 16 -28.12 -13.75 16.87
N PRO A 17 -29.13 -13.98 17.77
CA PRO A 17 -30.53 -13.65 17.47
C PRO A 17 -30.72 -12.17 17.14
N GLU A 18 -30.01 -11.30 17.84
CA GLU A 18 -29.95 -9.84 17.64
C GLU A 18 -28.49 -9.44 17.36
N PRO A 19 -28.06 -9.54 16.10
CA PRO A 19 -26.66 -9.18 15.77
C PRO A 19 -26.44 -7.68 15.90
N PRO A 20 -25.22 -7.24 16.30
CA PRO A 20 -24.87 -5.82 16.30
C PRO A 20 -25.13 -5.17 14.95
N PRO A 21 -25.42 -3.86 14.91
CA PRO A 21 -25.75 -3.17 13.68
C PRO A 21 -24.63 -3.28 12.63
N LEU A 22 -25.03 -3.34 11.39
CA LEU A 22 -24.14 -3.37 10.23
C LEU A 22 -24.13 -1.98 9.60
N HIS A 23 -23.00 -1.28 9.69
CA HIS A 23 -22.82 0.06 9.16
C HIS A 23 -22.27 0.00 7.74
N SER A 24 -22.87 0.75 6.82
CA SER A 24 -22.39 0.84 5.43
C SER A 24 -21.34 1.94 5.31
N ILE A 25 -20.27 1.61 4.59
CA ILE A 25 -19.26 2.58 4.09
C ILE A 25 -19.17 2.41 2.58
N ASP A 26 -18.43 3.26 1.88
CA ASP A 26 -18.28 3.14 0.42
C ASP A 26 -17.62 1.82 0.00
N GLY A 27 -18.43 0.89 -0.48
CA GLY A 27 -18.01 -0.45 -0.92
C GLY A 27 -17.66 -1.45 0.17
N GLY A 28 -18.00 -1.16 1.43
CA GLY A 28 -17.78 -2.04 2.57
C GLY A 28 -18.89 -1.99 3.61
N LEU A 29 -18.84 -2.94 4.54
CA LEU A 29 -19.76 -3.03 5.67
C LEU A 29 -18.99 -3.26 6.96
N LEU A 30 -19.35 -2.59 8.04
CA LEU A 30 -18.70 -2.65 9.34
C LEU A 30 -19.62 -3.25 10.41
N ARG A 31 -19.06 -4.11 11.28
CA ARG A 31 -19.77 -4.67 12.44
C ARG A 31 -18.79 -4.92 13.59
N ARG A 32 -19.17 -4.57 14.82
CA ARG A 32 -18.42 -4.92 16.02
C ARG A 32 -19.10 -6.08 16.74
N TRP A 33 -18.32 -7.00 17.24
CA TRP A 33 -18.75 -8.18 17.97
C TRP A 33 -18.17 -8.18 19.37
N HIS A 34 -19.04 -8.50 20.35
CA HIS A 34 -18.65 -8.66 21.74
C HIS A 34 -19.25 -9.98 22.26
N GLY A 35 -18.45 -10.78 22.96
CA GLY A 35 -18.95 -11.95 23.67
C GLY A 35 -19.57 -13.03 22.80
N THR A 36 -19.06 -13.24 21.57
CA THR A 36 -19.49 -14.33 20.71
C THR A 36 -18.99 -15.68 21.20
N ALA A 37 -19.54 -16.77 20.68
CA ALA A 37 -19.13 -18.12 21.06
C ALA A 37 -17.65 -18.37 20.80
N ALA A 38 -16.97 -19.03 21.75
CA ALA A 38 -15.56 -19.39 21.64
C ALA A 38 -15.26 -20.29 20.42
N ALA A 39 -16.22 -21.11 20.02
CA ALA A 39 -16.15 -21.97 18.84
C ALA A 39 -17.26 -21.60 17.85
N MET A 40 -16.89 -21.44 16.57
CA MET A 40 -17.87 -21.15 15.52
C MET A 40 -17.47 -21.81 14.20
N ASP A 41 -18.46 -22.30 13.47
CA ASP A 41 -18.35 -22.74 12.10
C ASP A 41 -18.74 -21.59 11.17
N GLN A 42 -17.77 -21.10 10.40
CA GLN A 42 -17.99 -20.02 9.45
C GLN A 42 -18.22 -20.61 8.06
N PRO A 43 -19.42 -20.40 7.48
CA PRO A 43 -19.70 -20.80 6.11
C PRO A 43 -18.97 -19.88 5.11
N PRO A 44 -18.94 -20.23 3.81
CA PRO A 44 -18.46 -19.32 2.78
C PRO A 44 -19.29 -18.04 2.79
N LEU A 45 -18.61 -16.87 2.78
CA LEU A 45 -19.26 -15.57 2.63
C LEU A 45 -19.06 -15.06 1.20
N ASP A 46 -20.02 -14.28 0.71
CA ASP A 46 -19.95 -13.58 -0.57
C ASP A 46 -19.05 -12.32 -0.54
N HIS A 47 -18.50 -11.99 0.63
CA HIS A 47 -17.58 -10.89 0.87
C HIS A 47 -16.26 -11.42 1.43
N HIS A 48 -15.16 -10.74 1.09
CA HIS A 48 -13.95 -10.81 1.92
C HIS A 48 -14.22 -10.12 3.25
N TYR A 49 -13.56 -10.53 4.33
CA TYR A 49 -13.59 -9.72 5.53
C TYR A 49 -12.24 -9.68 6.25
N LEU A 50 -12.02 -8.56 6.92
CA LEU A 50 -10.94 -8.33 7.86
C LEU A 50 -11.53 -8.36 9.25
N ALA A 51 -10.98 -9.18 10.13
CA ALA A 51 -11.32 -9.17 11.56
C ALA A 51 -10.18 -8.54 12.34
N GLN A 52 -10.38 -7.32 12.85
CA GLN A 52 -9.45 -6.71 13.79
C GLN A 52 -9.72 -7.25 15.20
N HIS A 53 -8.67 -7.76 15.84
CA HIS A 53 -8.76 -8.33 17.18
C HIS A 53 -8.71 -7.24 18.24
N LEU A 54 -9.80 -7.09 18.99
CA LEU A 54 -9.95 -6.14 20.10
C LEU A 54 -9.94 -6.86 21.44
N GLY A 55 -9.99 -6.14 22.55
CA GLY A 55 -10.15 -6.70 23.91
C GLY A 55 -8.94 -7.44 24.47
N GLY A 56 -7.79 -7.42 23.80
CA GLY A 56 -6.55 -8.03 24.29
C GLY A 56 -6.05 -9.23 23.50
N ALA A 57 -4.90 -9.76 23.91
CA ALA A 57 -4.29 -10.93 23.28
C ALA A 57 -5.12 -12.19 23.51
N LYS A 58 -5.15 -13.09 22.53
CA LYS A 58 -5.95 -14.32 22.54
C LYS A 58 -5.31 -15.43 21.72
N GLN A 59 -5.63 -16.67 22.05
CA GLN A 59 -5.25 -17.83 21.25
C GLN A 59 -6.33 -18.09 20.22
N VAL A 60 -5.94 -18.17 18.95
CA VAL A 60 -6.85 -18.41 17.81
C VAL A 60 -6.42 -19.65 17.05
N GLN A 61 -7.34 -20.61 16.94
CA GLN A 61 -7.20 -21.79 16.09
C GLN A 61 -8.14 -21.65 14.90
N ARG A 62 -7.62 -21.98 13.70
CA ARG A 62 -8.40 -22.06 12.46
C ARG A 62 -8.19 -23.42 11.81
N ARG A 63 -9.30 -24.07 11.41
CA ARG A 63 -9.32 -25.30 10.59
C ARG A 63 -10.26 -25.08 9.40
N GLY A 64 -10.09 -25.84 8.34
CA GLY A 64 -10.89 -25.75 7.10
C GLY A 64 -9.99 -25.54 5.90
N ASP A 65 -10.33 -24.61 5.01
CA ASP A 65 -9.57 -24.35 3.79
C ASP A 65 -8.10 -24.01 4.08
N GLY A 66 -7.20 -24.85 3.59
CA GLY A 66 -5.75 -24.72 3.79
C GLY A 66 -5.23 -25.33 5.10
N PRO A 67 -3.93 -25.15 5.41
CA PRO A 67 -3.30 -25.75 6.59
C PRO A 67 -3.90 -25.20 7.89
N PRO A 68 -4.00 -26.03 8.94
CA PRO A 68 -4.50 -25.58 10.24
C PRO A 68 -3.55 -24.53 10.85
N VAL A 69 -4.13 -23.56 11.55
CA VAL A 69 -3.39 -22.52 12.24
C VAL A 69 -3.72 -22.57 13.72
N ASP A 70 -2.73 -22.44 14.58
CA ASP A 70 -2.85 -22.27 16.03
C ASP A 70 -1.81 -21.26 16.49
N ARG A 71 -2.24 -20.08 16.90
CA ARG A 71 -1.31 -19.02 17.30
C ARG A 71 -1.93 -18.01 18.28
N THR A 72 -1.05 -17.37 19.05
CA THR A 72 -1.40 -16.19 19.85
C THR A 72 -1.51 -14.99 18.91
N VAL A 73 -2.61 -14.27 19.03
CA VAL A 73 -2.92 -13.06 18.26
C VAL A 73 -2.89 -11.86 19.20
N ALA A 74 -2.11 -10.85 18.86
CA ALA A 74 -1.99 -9.62 19.64
C ALA A 74 -3.23 -8.71 19.48
N LEU A 75 -3.40 -7.78 20.42
CA LEU A 75 -4.37 -6.69 20.29
C LEU A 75 -4.11 -5.88 19.01
N GLY A 76 -5.17 -5.59 18.27
CA GLY A 76 -5.12 -4.82 17.03
C GLY A 76 -4.72 -5.61 15.79
N ALA A 77 -4.10 -6.79 15.94
CA ALA A 77 -3.75 -7.63 14.78
C ALA A 77 -4.98 -8.02 13.97
N VAL A 78 -4.79 -8.33 12.69
CA VAL A 78 -5.88 -8.51 11.73
C VAL A 78 -5.90 -9.94 11.18
N THR A 79 -7.08 -10.53 11.11
CA THR A 79 -7.30 -11.79 10.39
C THR A 79 -7.94 -11.49 9.04
N ILE A 80 -7.37 -12.02 7.95
CA ILE A 80 -7.90 -11.89 6.59
C ILE A 80 -8.64 -13.17 6.24
N VAL A 81 -9.89 -13.02 5.84
CA VAL A 81 -10.73 -14.13 5.35
C VAL A 81 -11.23 -13.79 3.95
N PRO A 82 -10.70 -14.46 2.91
CA PRO A 82 -11.16 -14.28 1.55
C PRO A 82 -12.62 -14.74 1.36
N ALA A 83 -13.34 -14.09 0.44
CA ALA A 83 -14.67 -14.53 0.04
C ALA A 83 -14.63 -16.00 -0.43
N GLY A 84 -15.71 -16.73 -0.14
CA GLY A 84 -15.83 -18.14 -0.48
C GLY A 84 -15.11 -19.12 0.45
N SER A 85 -14.28 -18.64 1.37
CA SER A 85 -13.58 -19.51 2.34
C SER A 85 -14.50 -19.99 3.44
N ALA A 86 -14.33 -21.25 3.87
CA ALA A 86 -15.05 -21.87 4.97
C ALA A 86 -14.07 -22.30 6.08
N PHE A 87 -14.31 -21.88 7.31
CA PHE A 87 -13.42 -22.17 8.43
C PHE A 87 -14.18 -22.54 9.70
N ARG A 88 -13.54 -23.38 10.50
CA ARG A 88 -13.90 -23.58 11.91
C ARG A 88 -12.91 -22.82 12.78
N TRP A 89 -13.44 -21.97 13.64
CA TRP A 89 -12.69 -21.13 14.55
C TRP A 89 -12.84 -21.60 15.99
N LEU A 90 -11.76 -21.56 16.76
CA LEU A 90 -11.77 -21.70 18.21
C LEU A 90 -10.91 -20.55 18.78
N THR A 91 -11.53 -19.70 19.60
CA THR A 91 -10.86 -18.57 20.24
C THR A 91 -10.84 -18.78 21.76
N ARG A 92 -9.69 -18.66 22.40
CA ARG A 92 -9.52 -18.67 23.83
C ARG A 92 -8.96 -17.31 24.29
N GLY A 93 -9.72 -16.63 25.14
CA GLY A 93 -9.41 -15.28 25.61
C GLY A 93 -10.54 -14.30 25.30
N PRO A 94 -10.29 -12.98 25.38
CA PRO A 94 -11.32 -11.98 25.13
C PRO A 94 -11.89 -12.08 23.71
N ILE A 95 -13.21 -12.21 23.60
CA ILE A 95 -13.91 -12.30 22.31
C ILE A 95 -14.50 -10.93 22.00
N GLU A 96 -13.70 -10.10 21.34
CA GLU A 96 -14.08 -8.80 20.83
C GLU A 96 -13.41 -8.60 19.48
N PHE A 97 -14.21 -8.29 18.45
CA PHE A 97 -13.76 -8.12 17.09
C PHE A 97 -14.48 -6.96 16.40
N ALA A 98 -13.76 -6.30 15.50
CA ALA A 98 -14.38 -5.46 14.49
C ALA A 98 -14.22 -6.12 13.12
N HIS A 99 -15.31 -6.34 12.42
CA HIS A 99 -15.31 -6.91 11.08
C HIS A 99 -15.54 -5.81 10.05
N LEU A 100 -14.64 -5.72 9.06
CA LEU A 100 -14.83 -4.97 7.84
C LEU A 100 -15.05 -5.96 6.70
N TYR A 101 -16.25 -5.97 6.15
CA TYR A 101 -16.61 -6.78 4.99
C TYR A 101 -16.40 -5.96 3.71
N ILE A 102 -15.79 -6.55 2.70
CA ILE A 102 -15.41 -5.91 1.44
C ILE A 102 -15.98 -6.74 0.29
N ALA A 103 -16.82 -6.14 -0.54
CA ALA A 103 -17.35 -6.81 -1.70
C ALA A 103 -16.20 -7.16 -2.69
N PRO A 104 -16.14 -8.37 -3.28
CA PRO A 104 -15.09 -8.75 -4.23
C PRO A 104 -14.91 -7.74 -5.36
N ARG A 105 -16.02 -7.22 -5.92
CA ARG A 105 -16.01 -6.17 -6.95
C ARG A 105 -15.20 -4.92 -6.55
N ARG A 106 -15.13 -4.62 -5.25
CA ARG A 106 -14.39 -3.45 -4.75
C ARG A 106 -12.88 -3.68 -4.75
N ILE A 107 -12.46 -4.91 -4.43
CA ILE A 107 -11.06 -5.35 -4.61
C ILE A 107 -10.70 -5.35 -6.09
N ASP A 108 -11.55 -5.91 -6.95
CA ASP A 108 -11.34 -5.94 -8.40
C ASP A 108 -11.20 -4.53 -8.99
N GLN A 109 -12.02 -3.59 -8.52
CA GLN A 109 -11.95 -2.19 -8.95
C GLN A 109 -10.63 -1.56 -8.51
N ALA A 110 -10.24 -1.74 -7.24
CA ALA A 110 -8.96 -1.23 -6.73
C ALA A 110 -7.76 -1.81 -7.49
N ILE A 111 -7.83 -3.08 -7.92
CA ILE A 111 -6.79 -3.70 -8.74
C ILE A 111 -6.72 -3.02 -10.11
N ARG A 112 -7.84 -2.82 -10.79
CA ARG A 112 -7.88 -2.14 -12.09
C ARG A 112 -7.37 -0.70 -12.02
N ASP A 113 -7.77 0.03 -10.97
CA ASP A 113 -7.46 1.46 -10.85
C ASP A 113 -6.00 1.71 -10.43
N ASN A 114 -5.47 0.87 -9.54
CA ASN A 114 -4.18 1.13 -8.90
C ASN A 114 -3.07 0.17 -9.32
N PHE A 115 -3.39 -0.94 -10.00
CA PHE A 115 -2.42 -1.96 -10.38
C PHE A 115 -2.63 -2.34 -11.84
N ASP A 116 -1.57 -2.44 -12.60
CA ASP A 116 -1.60 -2.90 -13.99
C ASP A 116 -1.68 -4.45 -14.02
N ARG A 117 -2.82 -4.98 -13.54
CA ARG A 117 -3.07 -6.42 -13.45
C ARG A 117 -4.54 -6.75 -13.65
N GLU A 118 -4.77 -7.94 -14.20
CA GLU A 118 -6.10 -8.53 -14.25
C GLU A 118 -6.57 -8.94 -12.84
N PRO A 119 -7.76 -8.55 -12.40
CA PRO A 119 -8.28 -8.90 -11.08
C PRO A 119 -8.22 -10.40 -10.79
N ALA A 120 -8.55 -11.25 -11.76
CA ALA A 120 -8.51 -12.71 -11.62
C ALA A 120 -7.12 -13.28 -11.29
N SER A 121 -6.04 -12.52 -11.53
CA SER A 121 -4.67 -12.91 -11.18
C SER A 121 -4.27 -12.58 -9.74
N VAL A 122 -5.12 -11.83 -9.01
CA VAL A 122 -4.83 -11.36 -7.66
C VAL A 122 -5.83 -11.96 -6.68
N ALA A 123 -5.33 -12.73 -5.73
CA ALA A 123 -6.15 -13.38 -4.71
C ALA A 123 -5.68 -12.99 -3.30
N LEU A 124 -6.61 -12.57 -2.44
CA LEU A 124 -6.30 -12.36 -1.03
C LEU A 124 -5.88 -13.69 -0.38
N THR A 125 -4.86 -13.63 0.47
CA THR A 125 -4.33 -14.81 1.17
C THR A 125 -4.93 -14.90 2.57
N PRO A 126 -5.51 -16.05 2.98
CA PRO A 126 -5.99 -16.23 4.34
C PRO A 126 -4.86 -16.05 5.35
N GLN A 127 -5.04 -15.14 6.30
CA GLN A 127 -4.06 -14.90 7.37
C GLN A 127 -4.76 -14.82 8.72
N VAL A 128 -4.11 -15.30 9.78
CA VAL A 128 -4.61 -15.21 11.17
C VAL A 128 -3.66 -14.36 11.97
N GLY A 129 -4.15 -13.27 12.56
CA GLY A 129 -3.33 -12.38 13.39
C GLY A 129 -2.16 -11.76 12.60
N TRP A 130 -2.46 -11.23 11.44
CA TRP A 130 -1.50 -10.48 10.63
C TRP A 130 -1.15 -9.15 11.31
N ASP A 131 0.14 -8.94 11.53
CA ASP A 131 0.70 -7.77 12.18
C ASP A 131 1.29 -6.83 11.12
N ASP A 132 0.42 -5.96 10.57
CA ASP A 132 0.81 -4.87 9.66
C ASP A 132 0.40 -3.54 10.30
N PRO A 133 1.36 -2.74 10.81
CA PRO A 133 1.06 -1.52 11.56
C PRO A 133 0.21 -0.52 10.79
N LEU A 134 0.38 -0.43 9.47
CA LEU A 134 -0.42 0.48 8.64
C LEU A 134 -1.87 -0.01 8.49
N VAL A 135 -2.06 -1.31 8.25
CA VAL A 135 -3.41 -1.89 8.19
C VAL A 135 -4.14 -1.75 9.50
N MET A 136 -3.45 -2.00 10.63
CA MET A 136 -4.00 -1.83 11.97
C MET A 136 -4.43 -0.38 12.22
N ALA A 137 -3.58 0.59 11.88
CA ALA A 137 -3.88 2.02 12.05
C ALA A 137 -5.06 2.47 11.17
N LEU A 138 -5.09 2.07 9.90
CA LEU A 138 -6.16 2.40 8.98
C LEU A 138 -7.50 1.80 9.42
N LEU A 139 -7.53 0.52 9.83
CA LEU A 139 -8.73 -0.10 10.35
C LEU A 139 -9.23 0.60 11.62
N THR A 140 -8.34 0.93 12.56
CA THR A 140 -8.71 1.65 13.78
C THR A 140 -9.33 3.01 13.43
N ALA A 141 -8.76 3.74 12.48
CA ALA A 141 -9.29 5.02 12.02
C ALA A 141 -10.66 4.88 11.33
N ILE A 142 -10.81 3.92 10.41
CA ILE A 142 -12.09 3.64 9.72
C ILE A 142 -13.21 3.27 10.70
N LEU A 143 -12.88 2.56 11.78
CA LEU A 143 -13.81 2.08 12.79
C LEU A 143 -14.12 3.11 13.86
N ASP A 144 -13.54 4.30 13.83
CA ASP A 144 -13.77 5.35 14.81
C ASP A 144 -15.20 5.92 14.67
N PRO A 145 -16.08 5.74 15.68
CA PRO A 145 -17.44 6.26 15.63
C PRO A 145 -17.50 7.81 15.65
N ALA A 146 -16.44 8.50 16.07
CA ALA A 146 -16.40 9.96 16.04
C ALA A 146 -16.54 10.52 14.61
N LEU A 147 -16.18 9.76 13.59
CA LEU A 147 -16.35 10.13 12.19
C LEU A 147 -17.82 10.27 11.75
N ASP A 148 -18.75 9.62 12.46
CA ASP A 148 -20.17 9.70 12.11
C ASP A 148 -20.78 11.07 12.46
N ALA A 149 -20.17 11.78 13.40
CA ALA A 149 -20.57 13.12 13.84
C ALA A 149 -19.82 14.25 13.11
N ASP A 150 -18.75 13.93 12.38
CA ASP A 150 -17.92 14.89 11.66
C ASP A 150 -18.44 15.10 10.23
N PRO A 151 -18.73 16.35 9.78
CA PRO A 151 -19.13 16.64 8.40
C PRO A 151 -18.14 16.10 7.35
N ASP A 152 -16.83 16.13 7.65
CA ASP A 152 -15.76 15.64 6.79
C ASP A 152 -15.39 14.17 7.07
N GLY A 153 -16.00 13.55 8.07
CA GLY A 153 -15.68 12.21 8.54
C GLY A 153 -15.90 11.13 7.48
N ARG A 154 -16.91 11.32 6.62
CA ARG A 154 -17.15 10.43 5.49
C ARG A 154 -15.99 10.46 4.49
N LEU A 155 -15.54 11.64 4.08
CA LEU A 155 -14.41 11.80 3.15
C LEU A 155 -13.12 11.21 3.73
N ALA A 156 -12.87 11.43 5.02
CA ALA A 156 -11.71 10.85 5.71
C ALA A 156 -11.78 9.31 5.70
N ARG A 157 -12.94 8.75 6.06
CA ARG A 157 -13.15 7.29 6.08
C ARG A 157 -12.96 6.66 4.70
N ASP A 158 -13.52 7.28 3.65
CA ASP A 158 -13.39 6.81 2.27
C ASP A 158 -11.92 6.85 1.81
N SER A 159 -11.19 7.91 2.15
CA SER A 159 -9.77 8.04 1.83
C SER A 159 -8.91 6.97 2.54
N TRP A 160 -9.18 6.68 3.81
CA TRP A 160 -8.49 5.63 4.56
C TRP A 160 -8.86 4.24 4.06
N PHE A 161 -10.10 4.04 3.62
CA PHE A 161 -10.53 2.78 3.02
C PHE A 161 -9.79 2.50 1.70
N GLU A 162 -9.61 3.50 0.83
CA GLU A 162 -8.79 3.37 -0.38
C GLU A 162 -7.34 3.02 -0.07
N ALA A 163 -6.74 3.67 0.91
CA ALA A 163 -5.39 3.36 1.36
C ALA A 163 -5.29 1.93 1.93
N LEU A 164 -6.31 1.48 2.67
CA LEU A 164 -6.41 0.12 3.20
C LEU A 164 -6.50 -0.91 2.07
N LEU A 165 -7.36 -0.70 1.06
CA LEU A 165 -7.48 -1.59 -0.09
C LEU A 165 -6.15 -1.73 -0.82
N THR A 166 -5.48 -0.62 -1.08
CA THR A 166 -4.17 -0.61 -1.73
C THR A 166 -3.14 -1.41 -0.91
N ARG A 167 -3.08 -1.18 0.40
CA ARG A 167 -2.16 -1.91 1.29
C ARG A 167 -2.48 -3.40 1.36
N LEU A 168 -3.76 -3.74 1.48
CA LEU A 168 -4.26 -5.12 1.52
C LEU A 168 -3.88 -5.89 0.25
N ILE A 169 -4.05 -5.29 -0.92
CA ILE A 169 -3.67 -5.90 -2.20
C ILE A 169 -2.15 -6.11 -2.26
N LEU A 170 -1.34 -5.14 -1.85
CA LEU A 170 0.12 -5.22 -1.91
C LEU A 170 0.73 -6.26 -0.97
N THR A 171 0.16 -6.44 0.21
CA THR A 171 0.80 -7.19 1.30
C THR A 171 -0.03 -8.34 1.87
N GLY A 172 -1.34 -8.35 1.61
CA GLY A 172 -2.28 -9.37 2.05
C GLY A 172 -2.80 -10.29 0.94
N SER A 173 -2.22 -10.22 -0.27
CA SER A 173 -2.58 -11.06 -1.40
C SER A 173 -1.40 -11.93 -1.86
N ASN A 174 -1.62 -12.75 -2.90
CA ASN A 174 -0.56 -13.50 -3.57
C ASN A 174 0.54 -12.58 -4.16
N LEU A 175 0.28 -11.29 -4.35
CA LEU A 175 1.31 -10.33 -4.74
C LEU A 175 2.39 -10.15 -3.68
N ALA A 176 2.07 -10.37 -2.41
CA ALA A 176 3.05 -10.36 -1.31
C ALA A 176 4.09 -11.48 -1.46
N SER A 177 3.64 -12.66 -1.93
CA SER A 177 4.49 -13.83 -2.20
C SER A 177 5.28 -13.67 -3.50
N ASP A 178 4.75 -12.91 -4.45
CA ASP A 178 5.40 -12.55 -5.72
C ASP A 178 6.43 -11.43 -5.55
N THR A 179 6.68 -10.98 -4.31
CA THR A 179 7.78 -10.08 -3.99
C THR A 179 9.06 -10.82 -3.58
N PRO A 180 9.79 -11.44 -4.52
CA PRO A 180 11.21 -11.57 -4.35
C PRO A 180 11.76 -10.18 -4.64
N ARG A 181 12.50 -9.59 -3.72
CA ARG A 181 13.32 -8.39 -3.96
C ARG A 181 14.15 -8.46 -5.26
N ALA A 182 14.31 -9.64 -5.85
CA ALA A 182 15.02 -9.88 -7.09
C ALA A 182 14.17 -9.74 -8.37
N ARG A 183 12.85 -9.97 -8.35
CA ARG A 183 11.99 -9.93 -9.56
C ARG A 183 11.52 -8.53 -9.95
N ASN A 184 11.52 -7.57 -9.04
CA ASN A 184 11.11 -6.21 -9.34
C ASN A 184 12.25 -5.32 -9.86
N ARG A 185 13.46 -5.83 -10.04
CA ARG A 185 14.56 -5.05 -10.61
C ARG A 185 14.42 -4.99 -12.13
N LEU A 186 14.71 -3.82 -12.67
CA LEU A 186 14.83 -3.65 -14.12
C LEU A 186 15.93 -4.55 -14.66
N ALA A 187 15.69 -5.14 -15.82
CA ALA A 187 16.75 -5.82 -16.55
C ALA A 187 17.95 -4.86 -16.77
N PRO A 188 19.19 -5.32 -16.69
CA PRO A 188 20.35 -4.44 -16.79
C PRO A 188 20.36 -3.54 -18.03
N ARG A 189 19.92 -4.07 -19.17
CA ARG A 189 19.78 -3.30 -20.43
C ARG A 189 18.70 -2.21 -20.33
N THR A 190 17.55 -2.50 -19.74
CA THR A 190 16.46 -1.53 -19.54
C THR A 190 16.91 -0.43 -18.58
N LEU A 191 17.58 -0.79 -17.48
CA LEU A 191 18.12 0.17 -16.53
C LEU A 191 19.17 1.08 -17.17
N ALA A 192 20.06 0.52 -18.00
CA ALA A 192 21.06 1.30 -18.73
C ALA A 192 20.40 2.29 -19.70
N ARG A 193 19.38 1.85 -20.47
CA ARG A 193 18.61 2.73 -21.37
C ARG A 193 17.93 3.87 -20.62
N LEU A 194 17.31 3.60 -19.48
CA LEU A 194 16.66 4.62 -18.65
C LEU A 194 17.67 5.64 -18.11
N LYS A 195 18.82 5.17 -17.60
CA LYS A 195 19.89 6.04 -17.11
C LYS A 195 20.45 6.93 -18.23
N GLN A 196 20.66 6.36 -19.40
CA GLN A 196 21.11 7.10 -20.58
C GLN A 196 20.07 8.14 -21.00
N HIS A 197 18.79 7.75 -21.11
CA HIS A 197 17.72 8.67 -21.44
C HIS A 197 17.62 9.85 -20.46
N ILE A 198 17.79 9.60 -19.16
CA ILE A 198 17.86 10.65 -18.14
C ILE A 198 19.08 11.56 -18.37
N ALA A 199 20.26 10.99 -18.63
CA ALA A 199 21.49 11.74 -18.83
C ALA A 199 21.42 12.66 -20.05
N ASP A 200 20.86 12.16 -21.17
CA ASP A 200 20.74 12.90 -22.42
C ASP A 200 19.71 14.05 -22.35
N ASN A 201 18.81 14.01 -21.36
CA ASN A 201 17.68 14.94 -21.26
C ASN A 201 17.64 15.74 -19.94
N LEU A 202 18.77 15.88 -19.24
CA LEU A 202 18.84 16.58 -17.95
C LEU A 202 18.29 18.01 -18.00
N ALA A 203 18.64 18.76 -19.05
CA ALA A 203 18.30 20.17 -19.18
C ALA A 203 16.80 20.41 -19.47
N ARG A 204 16.20 19.61 -20.37
CA ARG A 204 14.80 19.77 -20.74
C ARG A 204 13.81 19.18 -19.74
N GLY A 205 14.30 18.30 -18.85
CA GLY A 205 13.47 17.51 -17.99
C GLY A 205 12.93 16.23 -18.67
N VAL A 206 12.57 15.27 -17.85
CA VAL A 206 12.06 13.95 -18.27
C VAL A 206 10.78 13.68 -17.52
N THR A 207 9.73 13.26 -18.23
CA THR A 207 8.46 12.89 -17.62
C THR A 207 8.46 11.41 -17.21
N LEU A 208 7.57 11.09 -16.28
CA LEU A 208 7.38 9.71 -15.84
C LEU A 208 6.83 8.83 -16.98
N ASP A 209 6.00 9.43 -17.87
CA ASP A 209 5.46 8.74 -19.05
C ASP A 209 6.53 8.38 -20.06
N GLU A 210 7.45 9.30 -20.34
CA GLU A 210 8.59 9.02 -21.21
C GLU A 210 9.43 7.86 -20.68
N LEU A 211 9.75 7.88 -19.39
CA LEU A 211 10.50 6.78 -18.76
C LEU A 211 9.74 5.46 -18.78
N ALA A 212 8.41 5.50 -18.56
CA ALA A 212 7.55 4.33 -18.63
C ALA A 212 7.53 3.74 -20.04
N GLY A 213 7.42 4.57 -21.07
CA GLY A 213 7.52 4.17 -22.46
C GLY A 213 8.87 3.55 -22.82
N VAL A 214 9.99 4.16 -22.36
CA VAL A 214 11.35 3.60 -22.56
C VAL A 214 11.49 2.21 -21.94
N ALA A 215 10.86 1.99 -20.78
CA ALA A 215 10.93 0.72 -20.06
C ALA A 215 9.92 -0.32 -20.56
N GLY A 216 8.85 0.09 -21.27
CA GLY A 216 7.71 -0.77 -21.59
C GLY A 216 6.91 -1.16 -20.35
N LEU A 217 6.80 -0.26 -19.36
CA LEU A 217 6.15 -0.49 -18.07
C LEU A 217 5.10 0.59 -17.80
N SER A 218 4.14 0.30 -16.92
CA SER A 218 3.31 1.36 -16.35
C SER A 218 4.12 2.28 -15.43
N ARG A 219 3.63 3.50 -15.19
CA ARG A 219 4.28 4.47 -14.28
C ARG A 219 4.57 3.87 -12.91
N PHE A 220 3.60 3.14 -12.37
CA PHE A 220 3.71 2.50 -11.05
C PHE A 220 4.81 1.45 -11.01
N HIS A 221 4.81 0.52 -11.97
CA HIS A 221 5.83 -0.52 -12.09
C HIS A 221 7.22 0.05 -12.34
N LEU A 222 7.32 1.09 -13.18
CA LEU A 222 8.58 1.79 -13.39
C LEU A 222 9.12 2.38 -12.09
N CYS A 223 8.31 3.16 -11.35
CA CYS A 223 8.75 3.80 -10.10
C CYS A 223 9.29 2.79 -9.09
N ARG A 224 8.60 1.67 -8.93
CA ARG A 224 8.99 0.59 -8.03
C ARG A 224 10.26 -0.11 -8.51
N ALA A 225 10.27 -0.58 -9.76
CA ALA A 225 11.40 -1.31 -10.34
C ALA A 225 12.67 -0.46 -10.44
N PHE A 226 12.52 0.83 -10.74
CA PHE A 226 13.63 1.79 -10.78
C PHE A 226 14.22 2.03 -9.39
N ARG A 227 13.36 2.22 -8.37
CA ARG A 227 13.80 2.36 -6.97
C ARG A 227 14.49 1.09 -6.47
N ASP A 228 13.94 -0.10 -6.77
CA ASP A 228 14.52 -1.38 -6.36
C ASP A 228 15.87 -1.65 -7.07
N SER A 229 16.08 -1.04 -8.27
CA SER A 229 17.31 -1.17 -9.04
C SER A 229 18.38 -0.14 -8.69
N THR A 230 17.99 1.08 -8.27
CA THR A 230 18.90 2.22 -8.08
C THR A 230 18.99 2.70 -6.64
N GLY A 231 18.09 2.25 -5.77
CA GLY A 231 17.91 2.76 -4.41
C GLY A 231 17.15 4.09 -4.34
N LEU A 232 16.80 4.70 -5.48
CA LEU A 232 16.17 6.02 -5.56
C LEU A 232 14.96 5.99 -6.52
N PRO A 233 13.85 6.69 -6.20
CA PRO A 233 12.80 6.90 -7.18
C PRO A 233 13.29 7.77 -8.36
N PRO A 234 12.63 7.68 -9.56
CA PRO A 234 13.10 8.36 -10.78
C PRO A 234 13.39 9.85 -10.61
N HIS A 235 12.50 10.61 -9.95
CA HIS A 235 12.68 12.05 -9.74
C HIS A 235 13.90 12.39 -8.86
N ALA A 236 14.15 11.60 -7.81
CA ALA A 236 15.30 11.81 -6.94
C ALA A 236 16.61 11.45 -7.64
N TYR A 237 16.57 10.42 -8.49
CA TYR A 237 17.70 10.06 -9.35
C TYR A 237 18.02 11.18 -10.37
N LEU A 238 17.00 11.74 -11.05
CA LEU A 238 17.13 12.88 -11.95
C LEU A 238 17.75 14.09 -11.22
N THR A 239 17.22 14.45 -10.05
CA THR A 239 17.76 15.55 -9.24
C THR A 239 19.23 15.31 -8.89
N ARG A 240 19.59 14.09 -8.47
CA ARG A 240 20.98 13.73 -8.18
C ARG A 240 21.88 13.84 -9.41
N ALA A 241 21.42 13.40 -10.58
CA ALA A 241 22.16 13.50 -11.83
C ALA A 241 22.37 14.97 -12.24
N ARG A 242 21.35 15.82 -12.11
CA ARG A 242 21.47 17.28 -12.34
C ARG A 242 22.47 17.95 -11.41
N LEU A 243 22.46 17.59 -10.13
CA LEU A 243 23.43 18.11 -9.16
C LEU A 243 24.86 17.64 -9.46
N ALA A 244 25.02 16.39 -9.94
CA ALA A 244 26.32 15.89 -10.38
C ALA A 244 26.83 16.66 -11.60
N ALA A 245 25.98 16.97 -12.58
CA ALA A 245 26.32 17.77 -13.74
C ALA A 245 26.67 19.24 -13.39
N ALA A 246 26.03 19.79 -12.35
CA ALA A 246 26.31 21.17 -11.90
C ALA A 246 27.69 21.34 -11.25
N ARG A 247 28.26 20.30 -10.65
CA ARG A 247 29.54 20.39 -9.91
C ARG A 247 30.70 20.87 -10.77
N PRO A 248 30.98 20.30 -11.95
CA PRO A 248 32.08 20.82 -12.81
C PRO A 248 31.82 22.24 -13.30
N LEU A 249 30.55 22.60 -13.62
CA LEU A 249 30.19 23.95 -14.05
C LEU A 249 30.38 24.99 -12.93
N LEU A 250 30.17 24.60 -11.69
CA LEU A 250 30.46 25.48 -10.55
C LEU A 250 31.96 25.67 -10.32
N ARG A 251 32.76 24.63 -10.51
CA ARG A 251 34.23 24.71 -10.36
C ARG A 251 34.92 25.50 -11.47
N GLY A 252 34.36 25.45 -12.69
CA GLY A 252 34.85 26.22 -13.81
C GLY A 252 34.72 27.74 -13.63
N GLY A 253 33.82 28.18 -12.76
CA GLY A 253 33.74 29.58 -12.32
C GLY A 253 33.03 30.56 -13.28
N ASP A 254 32.96 30.25 -14.57
CA ASP A 254 32.63 31.19 -15.65
C ASP A 254 31.13 31.55 -15.76
N LEU A 255 30.26 30.65 -15.31
CA LEU A 255 28.79 30.85 -15.45
C LEU A 255 28.15 31.38 -14.17
N PRO A 256 27.25 32.36 -14.26
CA PRO A 256 26.41 32.76 -13.12
C PRO A 256 25.67 31.54 -12.53
N ILE A 257 25.44 31.54 -11.21
CA ILE A 257 24.75 30.42 -10.50
C ILE A 257 23.38 30.12 -11.13
N GLY A 258 22.65 31.16 -11.57
CA GLY A 258 21.36 30.99 -12.25
C GLY A 258 21.46 30.32 -13.61
N GLU A 259 22.54 30.53 -14.33
CA GLU A 259 22.79 29.85 -15.62
C GLU A 259 23.20 28.40 -15.42
N VAL A 260 24.03 28.12 -14.42
CA VAL A 260 24.33 26.73 -14.03
C VAL A 260 23.06 25.97 -13.66
N ALA A 261 22.15 26.60 -12.88
CA ALA A 261 20.87 26.00 -12.54
C ALA A 261 20.05 25.67 -13.78
N ARG A 262 19.94 26.60 -14.73
CA ARG A 262 19.20 26.42 -15.99
C ARG A 262 19.84 25.36 -16.88
N ALA A 263 21.15 25.40 -17.06
CA ALA A 263 21.89 24.42 -17.85
C ALA A 263 21.72 22.98 -17.33
N CYS A 264 21.55 22.84 -16.01
CA CYS A 264 21.31 21.54 -15.37
C CYS A 264 19.80 21.19 -15.27
N GLY A 265 18.89 22.01 -15.81
CA GLY A 265 17.46 21.69 -15.91
C GLY A 265 16.64 21.98 -14.64
N PHE A 266 17.13 22.85 -13.75
CA PHE A 266 16.31 23.31 -12.62
C PHE A 266 15.37 24.45 -13.05
N ALA A 267 14.12 24.40 -12.59
CA ALA A 267 13.11 25.39 -12.94
C ALA A 267 13.42 26.80 -12.37
N SER A 268 14.17 26.87 -11.26
CA SER A 268 14.61 28.14 -10.68
C SER A 268 15.93 28.03 -9.94
N PRO A 269 16.70 29.14 -9.82
CA PRO A 269 17.91 29.19 -9.02
C PRO A 269 17.71 28.83 -7.54
N ASN A 270 16.55 29.17 -6.98
CA ASN A 270 16.19 28.84 -5.59
C ASN A 270 16.02 27.35 -5.38
N GLN A 271 15.32 26.66 -6.31
CA GLN A 271 15.17 25.21 -6.27
C GLN A 271 16.54 24.52 -6.36
N PHE A 272 17.41 24.99 -7.25
CA PHE A 272 18.78 24.51 -7.39
C PHE A 272 19.55 24.69 -6.08
N ALA A 273 19.59 25.91 -5.52
CA ALA A 273 20.34 26.23 -4.31
C ALA A 273 19.88 25.37 -3.12
N THR A 274 18.57 25.20 -2.95
CA THR A 274 17.99 24.37 -1.89
C THR A 274 18.36 22.89 -2.06
N SER A 275 18.20 22.34 -3.27
CA SER A 275 18.55 20.95 -3.58
C SER A 275 20.05 20.70 -3.44
N PHE A 276 20.88 21.63 -3.89
CA PHE A 276 22.34 21.53 -3.81
C PHE A 276 22.81 21.57 -2.35
N ARG A 277 22.31 22.51 -1.55
CA ARG A 277 22.63 22.59 -0.11
C ARG A 277 22.20 21.31 0.64
N LYS A 278 21.02 20.78 0.33
CA LYS A 278 20.55 19.53 0.93
C LYS A 278 21.47 18.34 0.61
N ALA A 279 21.98 18.30 -0.61
CA ALA A 279 22.83 17.18 -1.07
C ALA A 279 24.31 17.32 -0.71
N MET A 280 24.85 18.54 -0.70
CA MET A 280 26.29 18.82 -0.53
C MET A 280 26.64 19.44 0.83
N GLY A 281 25.64 19.80 1.66
CA GLY A 281 25.86 20.47 2.93
C GLY A 281 26.19 21.97 2.84
N VAL A 282 26.53 22.47 1.65
CA VAL A 282 26.93 23.88 1.40
C VAL A 282 26.15 24.48 0.22
N THR A 283 26.05 25.81 0.16
CA THR A 283 25.41 26.49 -0.98
C THR A 283 26.26 26.39 -2.25
N PRO A 284 25.67 26.51 -3.46
CA PRO A 284 26.41 26.51 -4.73
C PRO A 284 27.51 27.59 -4.76
N THR A 285 27.23 28.78 -4.23
CA THR A 285 28.21 29.88 -4.15
C THR A 285 29.43 29.51 -3.29
N ARG A 286 29.18 28.94 -2.10
CA ARG A 286 30.26 28.52 -1.21
C ARG A 286 31.03 27.35 -1.80
N TYR A 287 30.35 26.42 -2.49
CA TYR A 287 31.00 25.30 -3.18
C TYR A 287 31.96 25.79 -4.29
N ARG A 288 31.55 26.83 -5.05
CA ARG A 288 32.40 27.50 -6.06
C ARG A 288 33.66 28.09 -5.45
N GLN A 289 33.53 28.75 -4.29
CA GLN A 289 34.66 29.44 -3.61
C GLN A 289 35.65 28.45 -2.96
N SER A 290 35.24 27.20 -2.73
CA SER A 290 36.04 26.19 -2.07
C SER A 290 36.72 25.18 -3.03
N GLY A 291 36.54 25.33 -4.33
CA GLY A 291 37.12 24.49 -5.39
C GLY A 291 37.94 25.29 -6.34
#